data_163493ec06f035329cc6c6b946b640da
#
_entry.id   163493ec06f035329cc6c6b946b640da
#
_cell.length_a   1.000
_cell.length_b   1.000
_cell.length_c   1.000
_cell.angle_alpha   90.00
_cell.angle_beta   90.00
_cell.angle_gamma   90.00
#
_symmetry.space_group_name_H-M   'P 1'
#
loop_
_entity.id
_entity.type
_entity.pdbx_description
1 polymer ?
#
loop_
_entity_poly.entity_id
_entity_poly.type
_entity_poly.pdbx_seq_one_letter_code
_entity_poly.pdbx_strand_id
1 'polypeptide(L)'
;MIEEPGGDRQGTIQNVAVKSMQHNGLTIEGYSRAAVQTYWRVPELKLGFDLGAQPWRFMGTPTWFLSHGHLDHAAALPVYVARRRMMKMAPPSIYLPQVTVESVEDLLRCWQRIDRGRMPCNLVGVESGQEIELSREHVVSVFETQHTLPSVGFVVWDRRRKLQEQFHGLSGDKIREIRLSGTDVTNEVRYPLVAYLGDSAPGGLDACPAVYKARVLIMELTFVAPHHRREQIHKYGHMHLDDLVERADLFQNELVIASHFSTRYHPKQIRYWVKRSLPSSLSKRLVLWL
;
A
#
# COMPACT_ATOMS: atom_id res chain seq x y z
N MET A 1 -48.18 15.06 15.66
CA MET A 1 -46.81 14.70 16.02
C MET A 1 -46.38 13.62 15.03
N ILE A 2 -45.51 13.98 14.12
CA ILE A 2 -44.92 13.03 13.16
C ILE A 2 -43.55 12.69 13.75
N GLU A 3 -43.41 11.44 14.22
CA GLU A 3 -42.11 10.89 14.61
C GLU A 3 -41.24 10.79 13.37
N GLU A 4 -40.15 11.53 13.34
CA GLU A 4 -39.08 11.28 12.38
C GLU A 4 -38.34 9.98 12.75
N PRO A 5 -38.17 9.03 11.82
CA PRO A 5 -37.38 7.86 12.08
C PRO A 5 -35.91 8.27 12.26
N GLY A 6 -35.33 7.85 13.37
CA GLY A 6 -33.91 8.06 13.70
C GLY A 6 -33.00 7.49 12.64
N GLY A 7 -32.69 8.28 11.61
CA GLY A 7 -31.76 7.96 10.55
C GLY A 7 -30.33 7.99 11.08
N ASP A 8 -29.65 6.90 10.92
CA ASP A 8 -28.21 6.73 11.19
C ASP A 8 -27.40 7.86 10.51
N ARG A 9 -26.95 8.85 11.31
CA ARG A 9 -26.20 10.02 10.85
C ARG A 9 -24.81 9.67 10.25
N GLN A 10 -24.42 8.41 10.25
CA GLN A 10 -23.18 7.94 9.62
C GLN A 10 -23.33 7.63 8.12
N GLY A 11 -24.54 7.48 7.59
CA GLY A 11 -24.80 7.07 6.20
C GLY A 11 -24.55 8.15 5.13
N THR A 12 -24.46 9.42 5.48
CA THR A 12 -24.58 10.54 4.52
C THR A 12 -23.24 11.08 4.00
N ILE A 13 -22.08 10.69 4.53
CA ILE A 13 -20.77 11.27 4.17
C ILE A 13 -19.93 10.33 3.27
N GLN A 14 -20.40 9.13 2.93
CA GLN A 14 -19.64 8.14 2.18
C GLN A 14 -19.92 8.17 0.68
N ASN A 15 -19.46 9.20 -0.03
CA ASN A 15 -19.56 9.26 -1.50
C ASN A 15 -18.35 8.62 -2.22
N VAL A 16 -17.37 8.05 -1.49
CA VAL A 16 -16.18 7.42 -2.07
C VAL A 16 -16.21 5.93 -1.76
N ALA A 17 -16.13 5.11 -2.81
CA ALA A 17 -16.19 3.64 -2.68
C ALA A 17 -15.05 3.12 -1.80
N VAL A 18 -15.37 2.31 -0.80
CA VAL A 18 -14.37 1.62 0.01
C VAL A 18 -14.80 0.19 0.24
N LYS A 19 -13.94 -0.75 -0.13
CA LYS A 19 -14.05 -2.14 0.27
C LYS A 19 -13.14 -2.40 1.46
N SER A 20 -13.47 -3.40 2.25
CA SER A 20 -12.72 -3.80 3.43
C SER A 20 -12.67 -5.31 3.52
N MET A 21 -11.52 -5.85 3.89
CA MET A 21 -11.37 -7.25 4.29
C MET A 21 -10.39 -7.37 5.44
N GLN A 22 -10.55 -8.42 6.23
CA GLN A 22 -9.64 -8.76 7.31
C GLN A 22 -8.85 -10.02 6.96
N HIS A 23 -7.57 -10.02 7.29
CA HIS A 23 -6.69 -11.17 7.15
C HIS A 23 -5.64 -11.18 8.27
N ASN A 24 -5.66 -12.22 9.10
CA ASN A 24 -4.65 -12.46 10.16
C ASN A 24 -4.28 -11.21 10.98
N GLY A 25 -5.29 -10.49 11.50
CA GLY A 25 -5.11 -9.31 12.35
C GLY A 25 -4.81 -8.01 11.60
N LEU A 26 -4.82 -8.02 10.27
CA LEU A 26 -4.72 -6.83 9.44
C LEU A 26 -6.05 -6.56 8.74
N THR A 27 -6.49 -5.32 8.74
CA THR A 27 -7.61 -4.84 7.94
C THR A 27 -7.06 -4.11 6.72
N ILE A 28 -7.45 -4.57 5.53
CA ILE A 28 -7.10 -3.93 4.26
C ILE A 28 -8.33 -3.22 3.75
N GLU A 29 -8.26 -1.90 3.66
CA GLU A 29 -9.36 -1.06 3.17
C GLU A 29 -8.89 -0.25 1.97
N GLY A 30 -9.75 -0.12 0.98
CA GLY A 30 -9.41 0.71 -0.17
C GLY A 30 -10.28 0.49 -1.39
N TYR A 31 -9.84 1.10 -2.46
CA TYR A 31 -10.38 0.94 -3.79
C TYR A 31 -9.26 1.14 -4.81
N SER A 32 -9.31 0.41 -5.91
CA SER A 32 -8.35 0.60 -7.00
C SER A 32 -8.98 0.19 -8.33
N ARG A 33 -8.96 1.10 -9.29
CA ARG A 33 -9.41 0.90 -10.66
C ARG A 33 -8.58 1.77 -11.58
N ALA A 34 -7.96 1.18 -12.59
CA ALA A 34 -7.07 1.88 -13.51
C ALA A 34 -7.70 3.13 -14.13
N ALA A 35 -6.95 4.23 -14.13
CA ALA A 35 -7.34 5.56 -14.61
C ALA A 35 -8.58 6.17 -13.90
N VAL A 36 -9.05 5.58 -12.80
CA VAL A 36 -10.17 6.11 -12.03
C VAL A 36 -9.68 6.64 -10.69
N GLN A 37 -9.26 5.75 -9.80
CA GLN A 37 -8.70 6.11 -8.50
C GLN A 37 -8.10 4.89 -7.79
N THR A 38 -7.03 5.13 -7.03
CA THR A 38 -6.35 4.12 -6.21
C THR A 38 -6.00 4.72 -4.85
N TYR A 39 -6.42 4.06 -3.78
CA TYR A 39 -6.09 4.40 -2.39
C TYR A 39 -6.32 3.19 -1.49
N TRP A 40 -5.42 3.01 -0.54
CA TRP A 40 -5.44 1.91 0.41
C TRP A 40 -5.15 2.38 1.82
N ARG A 41 -5.67 1.68 2.82
CA ARG A 41 -5.35 1.90 4.22
C ARG A 41 -5.20 0.58 4.96
N VAL A 42 -4.24 0.54 5.88
CA VAL A 42 -4.07 -0.52 6.87
C VAL A 42 -4.14 0.12 8.26
N PRO A 43 -5.33 0.16 8.89
CA PRO A 43 -5.57 0.90 10.13
C PRO A 43 -4.65 0.52 11.28
N GLU A 44 -4.36 -0.76 11.47
CA GLU A 44 -3.52 -1.29 12.53
C GLU A 44 -2.09 -0.75 12.45
N LEU A 45 -1.61 -0.51 11.22
CA LEU A 45 -0.29 0.05 10.94
C LEU A 45 -0.30 1.59 10.87
N LYS A 46 -1.48 2.23 10.99
CA LYS A 46 -1.69 3.69 10.90
C LYS A 46 -1.14 4.31 9.62
N LEU A 47 -1.16 3.57 8.52
CA LEU A 47 -0.65 4.02 7.23
C LEU A 47 -1.65 3.76 6.09
N GLY A 48 -1.41 4.44 4.98
CA GLY A 48 -2.09 4.20 3.72
C GLY A 48 -1.13 4.28 2.54
N PHE A 49 -1.60 3.76 1.40
CA PHE A 49 -0.89 3.81 0.12
C PHE A 49 -1.76 4.51 -0.90
N ASP A 50 -1.17 5.44 -1.62
CA ASP A 50 -1.78 6.29 -2.64
C ASP A 50 -3.01 7.10 -2.18
N LEU A 51 -3.22 8.22 -2.84
CA LEU A 51 -4.24 9.21 -2.53
C LEU A 51 -5.00 9.64 -3.80
N GLY A 52 -5.40 8.67 -4.64
CA GLY A 52 -6.21 8.95 -5.82
C GLY A 52 -7.62 9.44 -5.48
N ALA A 53 -8.14 9.03 -4.31
CA ALA A 53 -9.30 9.63 -3.68
C ALA A 53 -9.16 9.60 -2.15
N GLN A 54 -10.07 10.28 -1.46
CA GLN A 54 -9.98 10.46 -0.01
C GLN A 54 -11.32 10.18 0.67
N PRO A 55 -11.59 8.95 1.08
CA PRO A 55 -12.73 8.63 1.94
C PRO A 55 -12.66 9.35 3.27
N TRP A 56 -13.78 9.90 3.73
CA TRP A 56 -13.82 10.65 4.99
C TRP A 56 -13.27 9.85 6.18
N ARG A 57 -13.60 8.55 6.24
CA ARG A 57 -13.14 7.67 7.33
C ARG A 57 -11.62 7.44 7.35
N PHE A 58 -10.90 7.81 6.29
CA PHE A 58 -9.43 7.68 6.22
C PHE A 58 -8.68 8.88 6.82
N MET A 59 -9.40 9.93 7.24
CA MET A 59 -8.81 11.14 7.78
C MET A 59 -7.91 10.92 8.98
N GLY A 60 -8.15 9.85 9.77
CA GLY A 60 -7.33 9.47 10.92
C GLY A 60 -5.96 8.86 10.58
N THR A 61 -5.66 8.57 9.31
CA THR A 61 -4.39 7.96 8.90
C THR A 61 -3.27 8.99 8.87
N PRO A 62 -2.23 8.92 9.73
CA PRO A 62 -1.23 9.99 9.81
C PRO A 62 -0.14 9.89 8.73
N THR A 63 0.06 8.71 8.15
CA THR A 63 1.20 8.41 7.27
C THR A 63 0.72 7.85 5.94
N TRP A 64 1.23 8.38 4.84
CA TRP A 64 0.91 7.94 3.50
C TRP A 64 2.16 7.69 2.67
N PHE A 65 2.10 6.67 1.83
CA PHE A 65 3.13 6.27 0.90
C PHE A 65 2.57 6.34 -0.51
N LEU A 66 3.04 7.28 -1.32
CA LEU A 66 2.64 7.42 -2.72
C LEU A 66 3.60 6.66 -3.61
N SER A 67 3.06 5.75 -4.40
CA SER A 67 3.86 4.95 -5.33
C SER A 67 4.41 5.78 -6.48
N HIS A 68 3.61 6.66 -7.06
CA HIS A 68 3.97 7.55 -8.17
C HIS A 68 2.97 8.70 -8.34
N GLY A 69 3.20 9.56 -9.33
CA GLY A 69 2.49 10.83 -9.50
C GLY A 69 1.28 10.82 -10.45
N HIS A 70 0.77 9.68 -10.94
CA HIS A 70 -0.45 9.69 -11.75
C HIS A 70 -1.65 10.19 -10.94
N LEU A 71 -2.59 10.84 -11.62
CA LEU A 71 -3.73 11.49 -10.96
C LEU A 71 -4.62 10.50 -10.21
N ASP A 72 -4.83 9.32 -10.75
CA ASP A 72 -5.61 8.27 -10.10
C ASP A 72 -4.93 7.67 -8.85
N HIS A 73 -3.67 8.07 -8.57
CA HIS A 73 -2.91 7.72 -7.37
C HIS A 73 -2.64 8.92 -6.44
N ALA A 74 -2.69 10.16 -6.91
CA ALA A 74 -2.24 11.32 -6.14
C ALA A 74 -3.23 12.51 -6.10
N ALA A 75 -4.28 12.54 -6.92
CA ALA A 75 -5.14 13.71 -7.09
C ALA A 75 -5.81 14.21 -5.80
N ALA A 76 -6.07 13.35 -4.84
CA ALA A 76 -6.72 13.72 -3.58
C ALA A 76 -5.75 14.21 -2.48
N LEU A 77 -4.43 14.26 -2.74
CA LEU A 77 -3.45 14.73 -1.76
C LEU A 77 -3.78 16.14 -1.23
N PRO A 78 -4.04 17.16 -2.06
CA PRO A 78 -4.41 18.48 -1.54
C PRO A 78 -5.71 18.47 -0.73
N VAL A 79 -6.70 17.69 -1.17
CA VAL A 79 -7.98 17.52 -0.46
C VAL A 79 -7.75 16.92 0.93
N TYR A 80 -6.91 15.90 1.03
CA TYR A 80 -6.57 15.26 2.29
C TYR A 80 -5.91 16.24 3.26
N VAL A 81 -4.89 16.95 2.80
CA VAL A 81 -4.15 17.93 3.61
C VAL A 81 -5.07 19.06 4.09
N ALA A 82 -5.89 19.63 3.19
CA ALA A 82 -6.84 20.70 3.53
C ALA A 82 -7.88 20.25 4.57
N ARG A 83 -8.43 19.03 4.42
CA ARG A 83 -9.40 18.47 5.39
C ARG A 83 -8.77 18.27 6.77
N ARG A 84 -7.55 17.71 6.85
CA ARG A 84 -6.85 17.55 8.14
C ARG A 84 -6.62 18.88 8.83
N ARG A 85 -6.20 19.92 8.08
CA ARG A 85 -6.10 21.29 8.60
C ARG A 85 -7.43 21.77 9.17
N MET A 86 -8.54 21.62 8.43
CA MET A 86 -9.88 22.03 8.87
C MET A 86 -10.30 21.30 10.14
N MET A 87 -9.96 20.02 10.28
CA MET A 87 -10.22 19.20 11.45
C MET A 87 -9.24 19.43 12.59
N LYS A 88 -8.30 20.39 12.47
CA LYS A 88 -7.22 20.66 13.45
C LYS A 88 -6.39 19.44 13.81
N MET A 89 -6.23 18.51 12.90
CA MET A 89 -5.38 17.34 13.06
C MET A 89 -3.91 17.68 12.78
N ALA A 90 -2.99 16.91 13.35
CA ALA A 90 -1.57 17.07 13.07
C ALA A 90 -1.27 16.92 11.57
N PRO A 91 -0.29 17.68 11.02
CA PRO A 91 0.15 17.50 9.64
C PRO A 91 0.51 16.04 9.36
N PRO A 92 0.07 15.47 8.22
CA PRO A 92 0.44 14.11 7.86
C PRO A 92 1.88 14.04 7.34
N SER A 93 2.51 12.89 7.47
CA SER A 93 3.74 12.56 6.75
C SER A 93 3.38 11.84 5.44
N ILE A 94 3.90 12.33 4.33
CA ILE A 94 3.63 11.80 2.99
C ILE A 94 4.96 11.50 2.33
N TYR A 95 5.21 10.21 2.13
CA TYR A 95 6.40 9.67 1.47
C TYR A 95 6.11 9.48 -0.01
N LEU A 96 6.99 9.94 -0.89
CA LEU A 96 6.78 9.90 -2.34
C LEU A 96 8.14 9.84 -3.06
N PRO A 97 8.21 9.41 -4.34
CA PRO A 97 9.47 9.38 -5.06
C PRO A 97 10.21 10.72 -4.99
N GLN A 98 11.48 10.71 -4.62
CA GLN A 98 12.29 11.91 -4.36
C GLN A 98 12.18 12.96 -5.47
N VAL A 99 12.21 12.52 -6.72
CA VAL A 99 12.17 13.42 -7.89
C VAL A 99 10.83 14.14 -8.06
N THR A 100 9.76 13.72 -7.37
CA THR A 100 8.42 14.33 -7.47
C THR A 100 8.13 15.33 -6.36
N VAL A 101 8.98 15.42 -5.34
CA VAL A 101 8.78 16.26 -4.15
C VAL A 101 8.56 17.72 -4.52
N GLU A 102 9.46 18.31 -5.28
CA GLU A 102 9.41 19.72 -5.68
C GLU A 102 8.11 20.06 -6.44
N SER A 103 7.73 19.19 -7.39
CA SER A 103 6.48 19.38 -8.15
C SER A 103 5.25 19.33 -7.27
N VAL A 104 5.23 18.44 -6.27
CA VAL A 104 4.10 18.33 -5.31
C VAL A 104 4.09 19.54 -4.37
N GLU A 105 5.24 20.05 -3.94
CA GLU A 105 5.31 21.29 -3.16
C GLU A 105 4.76 22.48 -3.96
N ASP A 106 5.12 22.60 -5.24
CA ASP A 106 4.60 23.64 -6.14
C ASP A 106 3.09 23.53 -6.30
N LEU A 107 2.57 22.32 -6.50
CA LEU A 107 1.14 22.05 -6.57
C LEU A 107 0.44 22.52 -5.30
N LEU A 108 0.96 22.18 -4.13
CA LEU A 108 0.40 22.61 -2.85
C LEU A 108 0.47 24.13 -2.66
N ARG A 109 1.57 24.78 -3.10
CA ARG A 109 1.69 26.25 -3.13
C ARG A 109 0.62 26.89 -4.03
N CYS A 110 0.33 26.28 -5.20
CA CYS A 110 -0.77 26.73 -6.06
C CYS A 110 -2.12 26.61 -5.37
N TRP A 111 -2.40 25.47 -4.75
CA TRP A 111 -3.64 25.26 -4.01
C TRP A 111 -3.79 26.19 -2.81
N GLN A 112 -2.70 26.51 -2.08
CA GLN A 112 -2.74 27.50 -1.00
C GLN A 112 -3.25 28.87 -1.47
N ARG A 113 -2.88 29.30 -2.69
CA ARG A 113 -3.34 30.57 -3.27
C ARG A 113 -4.82 30.49 -3.68
N ILE A 114 -5.26 29.38 -4.22
CA ILE A 114 -6.66 29.18 -4.68
C ILE A 114 -7.59 29.02 -3.46
N ASP A 115 -7.27 28.13 -2.53
CA ASP A 115 -8.06 27.81 -1.33
C ASP A 115 -7.92 28.86 -0.22
N ARG A 116 -6.97 29.81 -0.37
CA ARG A 116 -6.60 30.82 0.65
C ARG A 116 -6.32 30.22 2.03
N GLY A 117 -5.83 28.99 2.05
CA GLY A 117 -5.56 28.23 3.26
C GLY A 117 -4.25 27.49 3.20
N ARG A 118 -3.55 27.37 4.36
CA ARG A 118 -2.30 26.61 4.44
C ARG A 118 -2.53 25.13 4.09
N MET A 119 -1.51 24.49 3.53
CA MET A 119 -1.48 23.04 3.22
C MET A 119 -0.39 22.34 4.05
N PRO A 120 -0.57 22.20 5.39
CA PRO A 120 0.46 21.67 6.26
C PRO A 120 0.58 20.16 6.11
N CYS A 121 1.71 19.70 5.58
CA CYS A 121 2.13 18.30 5.53
C CYS A 121 3.64 18.20 5.54
N ASN A 122 4.17 17.03 5.92
CA ASN A 122 5.58 16.71 5.82
C ASN A 122 5.75 15.85 4.56
N LEU A 123 6.24 16.48 3.46
CA LEU A 123 6.61 15.74 2.26
C LEU A 123 8.03 15.19 2.47
N VAL A 124 8.20 13.89 2.25
CA VAL A 124 9.46 13.20 2.42
C VAL A 124 9.76 12.42 1.16
N GLY A 125 10.79 12.85 0.43
CA GLY A 125 11.26 12.12 -0.75
C GLY A 125 11.92 10.80 -0.37
N VAL A 126 11.63 9.76 -1.13
CA VAL A 126 12.20 8.43 -0.93
C VAL A 126 12.74 7.85 -2.22
N GLU A 127 13.75 6.99 -2.06
CA GLU A 127 14.42 6.27 -3.15
C GLU A 127 14.52 4.78 -2.82
N SER A 128 14.67 3.95 -3.84
CA SER A 128 14.89 2.51 -3.68
C SER A 128 16.08 2.21 -2.77
N GLY A 129 15.92 1.24 -1.89
CA GLY A 129 16.92 0.84 -0.90
C GLY A 129 16.83 1.58 0.43
N GLN A 130 16.02 2.64 0.53
CA GLN A 130 15.82 3.35 1.81
C GLN A 130 14.88 2.60 2.74
N GLU A 131 15.08 2.83 4.03
CA GLU A 131 14.19 2.35 5.10
C GLU A 131 13.64 3.53 5.90
N ILE A 132 12.36 3.42 6.27
CA ILE A 132 11.62 4.42 7.03
C ILE A 132 11.16 3.78 8.33
N GLU A 133 11.61 4.33 9.45
CA GLU A 133 11.15 3.92 10.78
C GLU A 133 9.73 4.45 11.03
N LEU A 134 8.75 3.56 11.13
CA LEU A 134 7.39 3.94 11.53
C LEU A 134 7.20 3.87 13.04
N SER A 135 7.77 2.86 13.65
CA SER A 135 7.71 2.62 15.09
C SER A 135 8.83 1.68 15.51
N ARG A 136 8.90 1.39 16.81
CA ARG A 136 9.80 0.37 17.32
C ARG A 136 9.60 -1.01 16.67
N GLU A 137 8.38 -1.31 16.24
CA GLU A 137 7.97 -2.62 15.75
C GLU A 137 7.83 -2.67 14.22
N HIS A 138 7.75 -1.52 13.56
CA HIS A 138 7.49 -1.47 12.13
C HIS A 138 8.49 -0.59 11.38
N VAL A 139 9.03 -1.14 10.30
CA VAL A 139 9.90 -0.46 9.35
C VAL A 139 9.30 -0.61 7.96
N VAL A 140 9.45 0.40 7.11
CA VAL A 140 9.08 0.32 5.69
C VAL A 140 10.33 0.38 4.84
N SER A 141 10.56 -0.61 4.01
CA SER A 141 11.57 -0.55 2.96
C SER A 141 10.96 -0.12 1.63
N VAL A 142 11.72 0.67 0.89
CA VAL A 142 11.35 1.19 -0.43
C VAL A 142 12.09 0.38 -1.50
N PHE A 143 11.40 -0.02 -2.55
CA PHE A 143 12.00 -0.72 -3.68
C PHE A 143 11.57 -0.11 -5.02
N GLU A 144 12.38 -0.30 -6.03
CA GLU A 144 12.11 0.19 -7.38
C GLU A 144 10.97 -0.60 -8.05
N THR A 145 10.09 0.11 -8.75
CA THR A 145 9.06 -0.49 -9.60
C THR A 145 9.26 -0.06 -11.05
N GLN A 146 8.66 -0.77 -11.98
CA GLN A 146 8.86 -0.54 -13.40
C GLN A 146 7.62 0.11 -14.02
N HIS A 147 7.61 1.44 -14.03
CA HIS A 147 6.49 2.22 -14.57
C HIS A 147 6.98 3.36 -15.49
N THR A 148 6.04 4.05 -16.17
CA THR A 148 6.36 5.16 -17.09
C THR A 148 6.79 6.44 -16.39
N LEU A 149 6.40 6.60 -15.12
CA LEU A 149 6.84 7.67 -14.24
C LEU A 149 7.82 7.13 -13.19
N PRO A 150 8.61 7.99 -12.54
CA PRO A 150 9.35 7.61 -11.35
C PRO A 150 8.41 6.98 -10.33
N SER A 151 8.65 5.72 -9.98
CA SER A 151 7.76 4.93 -9.14
C SER A 151 8.52 4.05 -8.18
N VAL A 152 7.90 3.81 -7.02
CA VAL A 152 8.43 2.95 -5.96
C VAL A 152 7.33 2.08 -5.37
N GLY A 153 7.73 0.92 -4.90
CA GLY A 153 6.91 0.05 -4.07
C GLY A 153 7.39 0.05 -2.62
N PHE A 154 6.59 -0.52 -1.74
CA PHE A 154 6.83 -0.49 -0.30
C PHE A 154 6.61 -1.85 0.32
N VAL A 155 7.50 -2.25 1.25
CA VAL A 155 7.31 -3.41 2.11
C VAL A 155 7.30 -2.97 3.55
N VAL A 156 6.21 -3.20 4.26
CA VAL A 156 6.10 -2.98 5.71
C VAL A 156 6.55 -4.24 6.43
N TRP A 157 7.50 -4.09 7.31
CA TRP A 157 8.11 -5.17 8.08
C TRP A 157 7.63 -5.15 9.53
N ASP A 158 7.28 -6.33 10.08
CA ASP A 158 7.18 -6.59 11.51
C ASP A 158 8.58 -6.89 12.03
N ARG A 159 9.12 -5.98 12.83
CA ARG A 159 10.46 -6.05 13.42
C ARG A 159 10.37 -6.54 14.85
N ARG A 160 10.97 -7.69 15.13
CA ARG A 160 10.99 -8.31 16.46
C ARG A 160 12.40 -8.52 16.95
N ARG A 161 12.59 -8.46 18.27
CA ARG A 161 13.82 -8.90 18.91
C ARG A 161 13.62 -10.29 19.47
N LYS A 162 14.40 -11.26 19.01
CA LYS A 162 14.42 -12.64 19.50
C LYS A 162 15.71 -12.89 20.29
N LEU A 163 15.59 -13.63 21.39
CA LEU A 163 16.76 -14.06 22.16
C LEU A 163 17.73 -14.83 21.25
N GLN A 164 19.03 -14.53 21.35
CA GLN A 164 20.05 -15.25 20.60
C GLN A 164 20.15 -16.70 21.09
N GLU A 165 20.42 -17.62 20.17
CA GLU A 165 20.45 -19.08 20.47
C GLU A 165 21.37 -19.44 21.61
N GLN A 166 22.54 -18.79 21.72
CA GLN A 166 23.52 -19.00 22.77
C GLN A 166 22.99 -18.70 24.18
N PHE A 167 21.91 -17.97 24.32
CA PHE A 167 21.30 -17.64 25.61
C PHE A 167 20.00 -18.46 25.86
N HIS A 168 19.63 -19.36 24.94
CA HIS A 168 18.50 -20.26 25.17
C HIS A 168 18.81 -21.19 26.34
N GLY A 169 17.81 -21.40 27.20
CA GLY A 169 17.96 -22.27 28.40
C GLY A 169 18.53 -21.56 29.63
N LEU A 170 19.00 -20.31 29.53
CA LEU A 170 19.36 -19.52 30.70
C LEU A 170 18.11 -18.99 31.42
N SER A 171 18.23 -18.87 32.78
CA SER A 171 17.17 -18.22 33.56
C SER A 171 17.02 -16.75 33.20
N GLY A 172 15.82 -16.20 33.39
CA GLY A 172 15.54 -14.78 33.12
C GLY A 172 16.47 -13.82 33.87
N ASP A 173 16.85 -14.17 35.12
CA ASP A 173 17.77 -13.38 35.93
C ASP A 173 19.18 -13.34 35.32
N LYS A 174 19.64 -14.46 34.80
CA LYS A 174 20.96 -14.54 34.16
C LYS A 174 20.99 -13.80 32.83
N ILE A 175 19.92 -13.85 32.04
CA ILE A 175 19.75 -13.05 30.82
C ILE A 175 19.75 -11.55 31.15
N ARG A 176 19.06 -11.15 32.23
CA ARG A 176 19.05 -9.78 32.74
C ARG A 176 20.43 -9.29 33.15
N GLU A 177 21.19 -10.11 33.89
CA GLU A 177 22.56 -9.81 34.30
C GLU A 177 23.49 -9.57 33.10
N ILE A 178 23.44 -10.48 32.10
CA ILE A 178 24.21 -10.37 30.86
C ILE A 178 23.83 -9.08 30.10
N ARG A 179 22.54 -8.74 30.04
CA ARG A 179 22.06 -7.51 29.40
C ARG A 179 22.54 -6.25 30.13
N LEU A 180 22.56 -6.27 31.47
CA LEU A 180 23.07 -5.17 32.29
C LEU A 180 24.60 -5.00 32.19
N SER A 181 25.34 -6.05 31.83
CA SER A 181 26.77 -5.95 31.52
C SER A 181 27.09 -5.34 30.16
N GLY A 182 26.05 -4.92 29.40
CA GLY A 182 26.20 -4.26 28.10
C GLY A 182 26.18 -5.22 26.90
N THR A 183 25.97 -6.53 27.13
CA THR A 183 25.91 -7.51 26.03
C THR A 183 24.50 -7.51 25.41
N ASP A 184 24.39 -7.36 24.07
CA ASP A 184 23.10 -7.53 23.38
C ASP A 184 22.75 -9.02 23.33
N VAL A 185 21.69 -9.38 24.02
CA VAL A 185 21.21 -10.76 24.13
C VAL A 185 20.16 -11.14 23.07
N THR A 186 19.81 -10.20 22.18
CA THR A 186 18.76 -10.39 21.18
C THR A 186 19.24 -10.08 19.78
N ASN A 187 18.71 -10.81 18.80
CA ASN A 187 18.85 -10.49 17.37
C ASN A 187 17.56 -9.87 16.84
N GLU A 188 17.71 -8.91 15.95
CA GLU A 188 16.57 -8.39 15.18
C GLU A 188 16.17 -9.41 14.11
N VAL A 189 14.88 -9.70 14.04
CA VAL A 189 14.26 -10.54 13.02
C VAL A 189 13.10 -9.76 12.39
N ARG A 190 13.01 -9.79 11.06
CA ARG A 190 11.99 -9.07 10.31
C ARG A 190 11.12 -10.04 9.52
N TYR A 191 9.81 -9.80 9.55
CA TYR A 191 8.81 -10.52 8.76
C TYR A 191 8.07 -9.54 7.86
N PRO A 192 8.02 -9.75 6.53
CA PRO A 192 7.31 -8.83 5.65
C PRO A 192 5.80 -9.00 5.86
N LEU A 193 5.14 -7.94 6.33
CA LEU A 193 3.70 -7.94 6.64
C LEU A 193 2.85 -7.60 5.44
N VAL A 194 3.08 -6.41 4.87
CA VAL A 194 2.32 -5.90 3.74
C VAL A 194 3.30 -5.40 2.70
N ALA A 195 3.15 -5.87 1.47
CA ALA A 195 3.82 -5.31 0.31
C ALA A 195 2.79 -4.58 -0.56
N TYR A 196 3.13 -3.39 -0.99
CA TYR A 196 2.37 -2.59 -1.94
C TYR A 196 3.23 -2.30 -3.17
N LEU A 197 2.79 -2.77 -4.33
CA LEU A 197 3.55 -2.64 -5.57
C LEU A 197 3.33 -1.29 -6.27
N GLY A 198 2.13 -0.68 -6.12
CA GLY A 198 1.68 0.39 -7.03
C GLY A 198 1.47 -0.14 -8.44
N ASP A 199 1.62 0.74 -9.44
CA ASP A 199 1.60 0.35 -10.84
C ASP A 199 2.99 -0.08 -11.28
N SER A 200 3.08 -1.24 -11.92
CA SER A 200 4.36 -1.79 -12.35
C SER A 200 4.22 -2.88 -13.40
N ALA A 201 5.10 -2.89 -14.37
CA ALA A 201 5.40 -4.08 -15.15
C ALA A 201 6.02 -5.18 -14.25
N PRO A 202 6.13 -6.44 -14.72
CA PRO A 202 6.59 -7.57 -13.89
C PRO A 202 7.93 -7.40 -13.20
N GLY A 203 8.82 -6.58 -13.78
CA GLY A 203 10.13 -6.30 -13.19
C GLY A 203 10.08 -5.71 -11.78
N GLY A 204 9.01 -5.00 -11.41
CA GLY A 204 8.84 -4.52 -10.04
C GLY A 204 8.58 -5.62 -9.02
N LEU A 205 7.89 -6.71 -9.39
CA LEU A 205 7.78 -7.90 -8.53
C LEU A 205 9.15 -8.56 -8.34
N ASP A 206 9.92 -8.67 -9.42
CA ASP A 206 11.20 -9.38 -9.43
C ASP A 206 12.33 -8.58 -8.75
N ALA A 207 12.18 -7.24 -8.66
CA ALA A 207 13.15 -6.36 -8.02
C ALA A 207 13.25 -6.56 -6.49
N CYS A 208 12.20 -7.05 -5.85
CA CYS A 208 12.17 -7.21 -4.39
C CYS A 208 11.61 -8.58 -3.97
N PRO A 209 12.46 -9.57 -3.64
CA PRO A 209 12.03 -10.91 -3.21
C PRO A 209 11.09 -10.93 -1.99
N ALA A 210 11.12 -9.89 -1.16
CA ALA A 210 10.24 -9.78 -0.02
C ALA A 210 8.76 -9.59 -0.41
N VAL A 211 8.51 -9.07 -1.61
CA VAL A 211 7.14 -8.90 -2.16
C VAL A 211 6.44 -10.25 -2.25
N TYR A 212 7.14 -11.28 -2.73
CA TYR A 212 6.61 -12.64 -2.83
C TYR A 212 6.41 -13.35 -1.48
N LYS A 213 7.01 -12.82 -0.41
CA LYS A 213 7.00 -13.42 0.95
C LYS A 213 6.13 -12.64 1.93
N ALA A 214 5.71 -11.43 1.57
CA ALA A 214 4.86 -10.63 2.44
C ALA A 214 3.55 -11.36 2.76
N ARG A 215 3.09 -11.25 4.00
CA ARG A 215 1.83 -11.88 4.42
C ARG A 215 0.69 -11.45 3.50
N VAL A 216 0.58 -10.15 3.23
CA VAL A 216 -0.37 -9.58 2.28
C VAL A 216 0.39 -8.85 1.17
N LEU A 217 0.11 -9.19 -0.06
CA LEU A 217 0.57 -8.45 -1.24
C LEU A 217 -0.62 -7.73 -1.88
N ILE A 218 -0.51 -6.41 -2.02
CA ILE A 218 -1.43 -5.58 -2.80
C ILE A 218 -0.71 -5.20 -4.09
N MET A 219 -1.27 -5.61 -5.23
CA MET A 219 -0.65 -5.40 -6.53
C MET A 219 -1.66 -5.07 -7.63
N GLU A 220 -1.17 -4.44 -8.68
CA GLU A 220 -1.96 -4.27 -9.90
C GLU A 220 -2.12 -5.58 -10.67
N LEU A 221 -3.19 -5.67 -11.43
CA LEU A 221 -3.41 -6.62 -12.52
C LEU A 221 -4.28 -5.95 -13.58
N THR A 222 -3.70 -5.00 -14.29
CA THR A 222 -4.46 -4.13 -15.18
C THR A 222 -5.07 -4.87 -16.35
N PHE A 223 -4.36 -5.85 -16.92
CA PHE A 223 -4.80 -6.57 -18.11
C PHE A 223 -4.95 -8.06 -17.86
N VAL A 224 -6.11 -8.61 -18.25
CA VAL A 224 -6.45 -10.04 -18.01
C VAL A 224 -6.90 -10.80 -19.26
N ALA A 225 -7.33 -10.11 -20.32
CA ALA A 225 -7.83 -10.78 -21.52
C ALA A 225 -6.67 -11.23 -22.41
N PRO A 226 -6.77 -12.42 -23.03
CA PRO A 226 -5.81 -12.86 -24.03
C PRO A 226 -5.79 -11.91 -25.22
N HIS A 227 -4.80 -12.03 -26.07
CA HIS A 227 -4.61 -11.25 -27.32
C HIS A 227 -4.10 -9.82 -27.15
N HIS A 228 -3.82 -9.36 -25.91
CA HIS A 228 -3.07 -8.14 -25.71
C HIS A 228 -1.58 -8.36 -26.02
N ARG A 229 -0.96 -7.36 -26.64
CA ARG A 229 0.49 -7.34 -26.84
C ARG A 229 1.18 -7.05 -25.51
N ARG A 230 1.70 -8.06 -24.83
CA ARG A 230 2.35 -7.93 -23.51
C ARG A 230 3.47 -6.89 -23.52
N GLU A 231 4.27 -6.84 -24.58
CA GLU A 231 5.34 -5.85 -24.75
C GLU A 231 4.82 -4.41 -24.64
N GLN A 232 3.63 -4.12 -25.20
CA GLN A 232 3.02 -2.81 -25.09
C GLN A 232 2.53 -2.54 -23.67
N ILE A 233 1.96 -3.55 -23.00
CA ILE A 233 1.54 -3.44 -21.60
C ILE A 233 2.74 -3.13 -20.72
N HIS A 234 3.83 -3.88 -20.87
CA HIS A 234 5.07 -3.68 -20.12
C HIS A 234 5.72 -2.33 -20.43
N LYS A 235 5.69 -1.86 -21.69
CA LYS A 235 6.16 -0.54 -22.09
C LYS A 235 5.43 0.59 -21.35
N TYR A 236 4.13 0.40 -21.06
CA TYR A 236 3.34 1.34 -20.25
C TYR A 236 3.41 1.06 -18.74
N GLY A 237 4.28 0.15 -18.33
CA GLY A 237 4.53 -0.13 -16.92
C GLY A 237 3.37 -0.80 -16.21
N HIS A 238 2.69 -1.73 -16.88
CA HIS A 238 1.57 -2.48 -16.30
C HIS A 238 1.77 -3.99 -16.44
N MET A 239 0.91 -4.74 -15.76
CA MET A 239 0.95 -6.19 -15.68
C MET A 239 -0.18 -6.85 -16.46
N HIS A 240 0.13 -8.01 -17.05
CA HIS A 240 -0.84 -8.91 -17.66
C HIS A 240 -1.03 -10.17 -16.82
N LEU A 241 -2.18 -10.84 -16.94
CA LEU A 241 -2.48 -12.08 -16.21
C LEU A 241 -1.44 -13.19 -16.45
N ASP A 242 -0.90 -13.28 -17.65
CA ASP A 242 0.13 -14.26 -17.97
C ASP A 242 1.42 -14.04 -17.17
N ASP A 243 1.73 -12.80 -16.78
CA ASP A 243 2.89 -12.49 -15.94
C ASP A 243 2.76 -13.11 -14.55
N LEU A 244 1.52 -13.15 -14.01
CA LEU A 244 1.22 -13.83 -12.76
C LEU A 244 1.28 -15.33 -12.89
N VAL A 245 0.79 -15.87 -14.02
CA VAL A 245 0.83 -17.32 -14.31
C VAL A 245 2.27 -17.80 -14.36
N GLU A 246 3.15 -17.09 -15.06
CA GLU A 246 4.57 -17.41 -15.17
C GLU A 246 5.32 -17.38 -13.83
N ARG A 247 4.85 -16.57 -12.88
CA ARG A 247 5.45 -16.40 -11.54
C ARG A 247 4.69 -17.08 -10.42
N ALA A 248 3.67 -17.87 -10.76
CA ALA A 248 2.72 -18.41 -9.76
C ALA A 248 3.39 -19.18 -8.62
N ASP A 249 4.47 -19.89 -8.88
CA ASP A 249 5.20 -20.69 -7.90
C ASP A 249 6.14 -19.85 -7.01
N LEU A 250 6.42 -18.59 -7.38
CA LEU A 250 7.22 -17.68 -6.57
C LEU A 250 6.42 -17.09 -5.40
N PHE A 251 5.09 -16.95 -5.55
CA PHE A 251 4.24 -16.38 -4.53
C PHE A 251 4.14 -17.28 -3.30
N GLN A 252 4.62 -16.80 -2.17
CA GLN A 252 4.54 -17.46 -0.86
C GLN A 252 3.56 -16.71 0.08
N ASN A 253 2.95 -15.65 -0.39
CA ASN A 253 2.02 -14.80 0.35
C ASN A 253 0.84 -15.61 0.88
N GLU A 254 0.36 -15.26 2.07
CA GLU A 254 -0.90 -15.81 2.60
C GLU A 254 -2.12 -15.25 1.84
N LEU A 255 -2.02 -13.99 1.42
CA LEU A 255 -3.05 -13.27 0.66
C LEU A 255 -2.42 -12.42 -0.44
N VAL A 256 -2.91 -12.55 -1.66
CA VAL A 256 -2.59 -11.67 -2.80
C VAL A 256 -3.86 -10.94 -3.21
N ILE A 257 -3.83 -9.60 -3.16
CA ILE A 257 -4.92 -8.74 -3.62
C ILE A 257 -4.56 -8.19 -4.99
N ALA A 258 -5.21 -8.73 -6.02
CA ALA A 258 -5.11 -8.21 -7.37
C ALA A 258 -6.15 -7.09 -7.56
N SER A 259 -5.69 -5.92 -8.01
CA SER A 259 -6.48 -4.70 -8.14
C SER A 259 -6.11 -3.93 -9.41
N HIS A 260 -6.54 -2.68 -9.54
CA HIS A 260 -6.17 -1.79 -10.65
C HIS A 260 -6.55 -2.33 -12.03
N PHE A 261 -7.64 -3.11 -12.11
CA PHE A 261 -8.12 -3.65 -13.39
C PHE A 261 -8.54 -2.55 -14.35
N SER A 262 -8.20 -2.72 -15.63
CA SER A 262 -8.63 -1.79 -16.69
C SER A 262 -10.15 -1.63 -16.72
N THR A 263 -10.62 -0.40 -16.94
CA THR A 263 -12.04 -0.06 -17.11
C THR A 263 -12.68 -0.72 -18.34
N ARG A 264 -11.87 -1.27 -19.24
CA ARG A 264 -12.34 -2.03 -20.43
C ARG A 264 -13.03 -3.34 -20.08
N TYR A 265 -12.80 -3.87 -18.87
CA TYR A 265 -13.33 -5.17 -18.47
C TYR A 265 -14.50 -5.04 -17.50
N HIS A 266 -15.55 -5.81 -17.79
CA HIS A 266 -16.60 -6.07 -16.82
C HIS A 266 -16.09 -7.06 -15.75
N PRO A 267 -16.48 -6.96 -14.47
CA PRO A 267 -16.05 -7.88 -13.40
C PRO A 267 -16.22 -9.37 -13.72
N LYS A 268 -17.27 -9.75 -14.47
CA LYS A 268 -17.48 -11.14 -14.90
C LYS A 268 -16.38 -11.65 -15.84
N GLN A 269 -15.86 -10.79 -16.72
CA GLN A 269 -14.77 -11.14 -17.64
C GLN A 269 -13.46 -11.33 -16.88
N ILE A 270 -13.16 -10.44 -15.91
CA ILE A 270 -11.98 -10.56 -15.05
C ILE A 270 -12.01 -11.90 -14.32
N ARG A 271 -13.13 -12.23 -13.63
CA ARG A 271 -13.31 -13.50 -12.92
C ARG A 271 -13.16 -14.70 -13.86
N TYR A 272 -13.70 -14.62 -15.05
CA TYR A 272 -13.62 -15.70 -16.04
C TYR A 272 -12.17 -16.00 -16.44
N TRP A 273 -11.42 -14.97 -16.86
CA TRP A 273 -10.05 -15.15 -17.31
C TRP A 273 -9.12 -15.61 -16.19
N VAL A 274 -9.22 -14.98 -15.01
CA VAL A 274 -8.40 -15.34 -13.86
C VAL A 274 -8.66 -16.79 -13.43
N LYS A 275 -9.93 -17.20 -13.32
CA LYS A 275 -10.28 -18.59 -12.96
C LYS A 275 -9.75 -19.61 -13.96
N ARG A 276 -9.71 -19.26 -15.25
CA ARG A 276 -9.27 -20.17 -16.31
C ARG A 276 -7.75 -20.32 -16.39
N SER A 277 -7.02 -19.27 -16.07
CA SER A 277 -5.57 -19.20 -16.34
C SER A 277 -4.71 -19.46 -15.12
N LEU A 278 -5.14 -19.06 -13.91
CA LEU A 278 -4.30 -19.21 -12.74
C LEU A 278 -4.27 -20.64 -12.19
N PRO A 279 -3.07 -21.14 -11.84
CA PRO A 279 -2.94 -22.42 -11.16
C PRO A 279 -3.55 -22.38 -9.75
N SER A 280 -3.98 -23.54 -9.24
CA SER A 280 -4.64 -23.68 -7.95
C SER A 280 -3.77 -23.24 -6.77
N SER A 281 -2.44 -23.32 -6.89
CA SER A 281 -1.49 -22.87 -5.89
C SER A 281 -1.63 -21.36 -5.57
N LEU A 282 -1.86 -20.52 -6.57
CA LEU A 282 -2.05 -19.09 -6.41
C LEU A 282 -3.52 -18.70 -6.30
N SER A 283 -4.42 -19.31 -7.06
CA SER A 283 -5.83 -18.90 -7.12
C SER A 283 -6.56 -19.04 -5.77
N LYS A 284 -6.13 -19.94 -4.88
CA LYS A 284 -6.69 -20.10 -3.52
C LYS A 284 -6.37 -18.93 -2.59
N ARG A 285 -5.31 -18.19 -2.88
CA ARG A 285 -4.81 -17.08 -2.07
C ARG A 285 -5.02 -15.71 -2.72
N LEU A 286 -5.54 -15.70 -3.94
CA LEU A 286 -5.75 -14.48 -4.70
C LEU A 286 -7.18 -13.97 -4.55
N VAL A 287 -7.31 -12.72 -4.18
CA VAL A 287 -8.57 -11.97 -4.11
C VAL A 287 -8.60 -10.93 -5.22
N LEU A 288 -9.68 -10.92 -5.99
CA LEU A 288 -9.94 -9.91 -7.01
C LEU A 288 -10.68 -8.73 -6.36
N TRP A 289 -10.01 -7.59 -6.28
CA TRP A 289 -10.55 -6.37 -5.69
C TRP A 289 -11.32 -5.57 -6.75
N LEU A 290 -12.58 -6.01 -7.02
CA LEU A 290 -13.44 -5.54 -8.12
C LEU A 290 -14.47 -4.53 -7.68
#